data_1e48fc2eef9037e04046d905bb8f5da0
#
_entry.id   1e48fc2eef9037e04046d905bb8f5da0
#
_cell.length_a   1.000
_cell.length_b   1.000
_cell.length_c   1.000
_cell.angle_alpha   90.00
_cell.angle_beta   90.00
_cell.angle_gamma   90.00
#
_symmetry.space_group_name_H-M   'P 1'
#
loop_
_entity.id
_entity.type
_entity.pdbx_description
1 polymer ?
#
loop_
_entity_poly.entity_id
_entity_poly.type
_entity_poly.pdbx_seq_one_letter_code
_entity_poly.pdbx_strand_id
1 'polypeptide(L)'
;ATIDATISLELITEASKRIVPNAAAVLDVGCGAGNYTLKMLSKVPNLSCTLVDLSLPMLDKAFERVSAETNGKVVVKQGDIREIDLEENSFDIILAGAVLHHLRDDQDWETTFTKLFKLLKPGGCLMISDLITQDTDLLNEYTWQRYGEYLEGIGGAAYRQKVLDYIEKEDSPRSMNYQLDLMKKVGFSKVEILHKNMCFGAFGGIK
;
A
#
# COMPACT_ATOMS: atom_id res chain seq x y z
N ALA A 1 8.83 -10.13 -7.17
CA ALA A 1 9.46 -10.19 -5.84
C ALA A 1 9.76 -8.79 -5.36
N THR A 2 9.25 -8.41 -4.20
CA THR A 2 9.41 -7.08 -3.61
C THR A 2 10.71 -7.05 -2.78
N ILE A 3 11.57 -6.08 -3.06
CA ILE A 3 12.79 -5.87 -2.28
C ILE A 3 12.41 -5.28 -0.92
N ASP A 4 13.03 -5.78 0.15
CA ASP A 4 12.83 -5.31 1.53
C ASP A 4 11.36 -5.33 2.01
N ALA A 5 10.54 -6.24 1.46
CA ALA A 5 9.11 -6.32 1.81
C ALA A 5 8.89 -6.44 3.33
N THR A 6 9.69 -7.25 4.03
CA THR A 6 9.57 -7.43 5.48
C THR A 6 9.93 -6.16 6.25
N ILE A 7 10.95 -5.43 5.81
CA ILE A 7 11.37 -4.16 6.43
C ILE A 7 10.28 -3.11 6.24
N SER A 8 9.79 -2.96 5.02
CA SER A 8 8.71 -2.01 4.69
C SER A 8 7.45 -2.29 5.50
N LEU A 9 7.04 -3.55 5.58
CA LEU A 9 5.88 -4.00 6.36
C LEU A 9 6.04 -3.67 7.86
N GLU A 10 7.22 -3.91 8.43
CA GLU A 10 7.51 -3.57 9.83
C GLU A 10 7.45 -2.05 10.05
N LEU A 11 8.07 -1.27 9.18
CA LEU A 11 8.18 0.18 9.34
C LEU A 11 6.80 0.87 9.23
N ILE A 12 5.98 0.52 8.23
CA ILE A 12 4.67 1.15 8.07
C ILE A 12 3.71 0.79 9.20
N THR A 13 3.75 -0.45 9.71
CA THR A 13 2.87 -0.86 10.81
C THR A 13 3.32 -0.28 12.16
N GLU A 14 4.61 -0.19 12.41
CA GLU A 14 5.14 0.47 13.61
C GLU A 14 4.87 1.99 13.59
N ALA A 15 5.07 2.65 12.45
CA ALA A 15 4.74 4.06 12.27
C ALA A 15 3.25 4.32 12.52
N SER A 16 2.37 3.49 11.94
CA SER A 16 0.92 3.58 12.18
C SER A 16 0.55 3.50 13.64
N LYS A 17 1.12 2.53 14.38
CA LYS A 17 0.91 2.38 15.83
C LYS A 17 1.36 3.61 16.60
N ARG A 18 2.50 4.21 16.25
CA ARG A 18 3.04 5.39 16.93
C ARG A 18 2.21 6.64 16.67
N ILE A 19 1.69 6.78 15.45
CA ILE A 19 0.84 7.92 15.07
C ILE A 19 -0.54 7.78 15.71
N VAL A 20 -1.14 6.59 15.65
CA VAL A 20 -2.48 6.32 16.16
C VAL A 20 -2.47 5.14 17.16
N PRO A 21 -1.92 5.35 18.39
CA PRO A 21 -1.73 4.26 19.35
C PRO A 21 -3.06 3.62 19.82
N ASN A 22 -4.16 4.35 19.74
CA ASN A 22 -5.50 3.91 20.13
C ASN A 22 -6.39 3.69 18.91
N ALA A 23 -5.82 3.30 17.76
CA ALA A 23 -6.60 3.01 16.58
C ALA A 23 -7.65 1.93 16.85
N ALA A 24 -8.86 2.13 16.31
CA ALA A 24 -9.98 1.20 16.41
C ALA A 24 -10.36 0.58 15.06
N ALA A 25 -10.04 1.23 13.95
CA ALA A 25 -10.43 0.81 12.62
C ALA A 25 -9.28 0.96 11.61
N VAL A 26 -9.04 -0.11 10.84
CA VAL A 26 -8.07 -0.15 9.74
C VAL A 26 -8.75 -0.51 8.42
N LEU A 27 -8.34 0.15 7.35
CA LEU A 27 -8.65 -0.22 5.97
C LEU A 27 -7.37 -0.74 5.30
N ASP A 28 -7.44 -1.91 4.68
CA ASP A 28 -6.35 -2.50 3.89
C ASP A 28 -6.79 -2.54 2.42
N VAL A 29 -6.14 -1.69 1.61
CA VAL A 29 -6.45 -1.51 0.19
C VAL A 29 -5.56 -2.43 -0.65
N GLY A 30 -6.18 -3.32 -1.45
CA GLY A 30 -5.47 -4.39 -2.15
C GLY A 30 -4.88 -5.38 -1.15
N CYS A 31 -5.70 -5.81 -0.19
CA CYS A 31 -5.24 -6.56 0.99
C CYS A 31 -4.61 -7.92 0.65
N GLY A 32 -4.82 -8.45 -0.57
CA GLY A 32 -4.38 -9.80 -0.92
C GLY A 32 -4.86 -10.82 0.12
N ALA A 33 -3.96 -11.62 0.64
CA ALA A 33 -4.24 -12.59 1.71
C ALA A 33 -4.16 -12.00 3.14
N GLY A 34 -4.21 -10.67 3.31
CA GLY A 34 -4.28 -9.97 4.58
C GLY A 34 -2.97 -9.82 5.34
N ASN A 35 -1.82 -9.90 4.69
CA ASN A 35 -0.52 -9.86 5.37
C ASN A 35 -0.26 -8.54 6.10
N TYR A 36 -0.63 -7.41 5.51
CA TYR A 36 -0.46 -6.08 6.12
C TYR A 36 -1.38 -5.91 7.33
N THR A 37 -2.65 -6.31 7.19
CA THR A 37 -3.61 -6.31 8.31
C THR A 37 -3.16 -7.19 9.46
N LEU A 38 -2.70 -8.42 9.20
CA LEU A 38 -2.19 -9.33 10.23
C LEU A 38 -1.00 -8.74 10.98
N LYS A 39 -0.08 -8.11 10.25
CA LYS A 39 1.05 -7.43 10.87
C LYS A 39 0.58 -6.24 11.72
N MET A 40 -0.42 -5.48 11.24
CA MET A 40 -0.98 -4.37 12.01
C MET A 40 -1.65 -4.87 13.30
N LEU A 41 -2.41 -5.97 13.24
CA LEU A 41 -3.03 -6.59 14.41
C LEU A 41 -2.00 -7.06 15.46
N SER A 42 -0.81 -7.49 15.04
CA SER A 42 0.28 -7.83 15.97
C SER A 42 0.81 -6.60 16.73
N LYS A 43 0.56 -5.38 16.24
CA LYS A 43 0.97 -4.12 16.87
C LYS A 43 -0.18 -3.47 17.65
N VAL A 44 -1.39 -3.52 17.10
CA VAL A 44 -2.62 -2.97 17.69
C VAL A 44 -3.69 -4.05 17.61
N PRO A 45 -3.89 -4.83 18.67
CA PRO A 45 -4.89 -5.89 18.69
C PRO A 45 -6.32 -5.34 18.68
N ASN A 46 -7.28 -6.18 18.30
CA ASN A 46 -8.72 -5.89 18.33
C ASN A 46 -9.20 -4.78 17.38
N LEU A 47 -8.42 -4.42 16.35
CA LEU A 47 -8.89 -3.52 15.29
C LEU A 47 -10.11 -4.11 14.57
N SER A 48 -11.08 -3.26 14.26
CA SER A 48 -12.04 -3.53 13.20
C SER A 48 -11.34 -3.38 11.85
N CYS A 49 -11.40 -4.40 11.01
CA CYS A 49 -10.66 -4.47 9.75
C CYS A 49 -11.61 -4.45 8.56
N THR A 50 -11.41 -3.53 7.64
CA THR A 50 -12.05 -3.54 6.33
C THR A 50 -11.01 -3.92 5.28
N LEU A 51 -11.26 -5.00 4.56
CA LEU A 51 -10.36 -5.61 3.59
C LEU A 51 -10.93 -5.41 2.18
N VAL A 52 -10.18 -4.76 1.30
CA VAL A 52 -10.60 -4.46 -0.08
C VAL A 52 -9.63 -5.13 -1.05
N ASP A 53 -10.15 -5.91 -1.99
CA ASP A 53 -9.35 -6.52 -3.07
C ASP A 53 -10.25 -6.84 -4.27
N LEU A 54 -9.67 -6.95 -5.46
CA LEU A 54 -10.37 -7.38 -6.68
C LEU A 54 -10.59 -8.91 -6.69
N SER A 55 -9.72 -9.65 -6.03
CA SER A 55 -9.69 -11.11 -6.05
C SER A 55 -10.50 -11.72 -4.91
N LEU A 56 -11.66 -12.30 -5.22
CA LEU A 56 -12.48 -13.01 -4.23
C LEU A 56 -11.72 -14.12 -3.50
N PRO A 57 -10.93 -15.00 -4.16
CA PRO A 57 -10.14 -16.02 -3.45
C PRO A 57 -9.12 -15.44 -2.45
N MET A 58 -8.56 -14.25 -2.74
CA MET A 58 -7.67 -13.55 -1.80
C MET A 58 -8.45 -13.00 -0.61
N LEU A 59 -9.62 -12.39 -0.86
CA LEU A 59 -10.50 -11.90 0.20
C LEU A 59 -10.97 -13.02 1.13
N ASP A 60 -11.37 -14.18 0.60
CA ASP A 60 -11.78 -15.33 1.40
C ASP A 60 -10.63 -15.77 2.33
N LYS A 61 -9.43 -15.87 1.80
CA LYS A 61 -8.24 -16.21 2.57
C LYS A 61 -7.89 -15.13 3.61
N ALA A 62 -7.99 -13.86 3.24
CA ALA A 62 -7.75 -12.75 4.16
C ALA A 62 -8.78 -12.74 5.28
N PHE A 63 -10.06 -12.93 4.97
CA PHE A 63 -11.13 -13.00 5.95
C PHE A 63 -10.89 -14.10 6.98
N GLU A 64 -10.61 -15.33 6.53
CA GLU A 64 -10.30 -16.46 7.41
C GLU A 64 -9.15 -16.14 8.38
N ARG A 65 -8.03 -15.65 7.83
CA ARG A 65 -6.82 -15.37 8.62
C ARG A 65 -6.98 -14.20 9.58
N VAL A 66 -7.56 -13.11 9.10
CA VAL A 66 -7.74 -11.88 9.91
C VAL A 66 -8.78 -12.09 10.99
N SER A 67 -9.89 -12.80 10.70
CA SER A 67 -10.92 -13.09 11.69
C SER A 67 -10.44 -14.00 12.84
N ALA A 68 -9.38 -14.78 12.60
CA ALA A 68 -8.75 -15.59 13.64
C ALA A 68 -7.87 -14.77 14.62
N GLU A 69 -7.44 -13.58 14.22
CA GLU A 69 -6.45 -12.77 14.94
C GLU A 69 -7.03 -11.51 15.60
N THR A 70 -8.33 -11.21 15.39
CA THR A 70 -8.97 -10.04 16.00
C THR A 70 -10.34 -10.38 16.59
N ASN A 71 -10.69 -9.71 17.70
CA ASN A 71 -12.07 -9.68 18.21
C ASN A 71 -12.87 -8.51 17.61
N GLY A 72 -12.26 -7.65 16.82
CA GLY A 72 -12.90 -6.59 16.06
C GLY A 72 -13.74 -7.13 14.90
N LYS A 73 -14.60 -6.29 14.36
CA LYS A 73 -15.39 -6.64 13.17
C LYS A 73 -14.49 -6.74 11.94
N VAL A 74 -14.60 -7.83 11.18
CA VAL A 74 -13.93 -7.99 9.88
C VAL A 74 -14.97 -7.87 8.77
N VAL A 75 -14.74 -6.97 7.84
CA VAL A 75 -15.57 -6.72 6.66
C VAL A 75 -14.73 -6.90 5.41
N VAL A 76 -15.20 -7.67 4.45
CA VAL A 76 -14.58 -7.80 3.13
C VAL A 76 -15.43 -7.10 2.08
N LYS A 77 -14.78 -6.41 1.16
CA LYS A 77 -15.42 -5.76 0.02
C LYS A 77 -14.65 -6.07 -1.26
N GLN A 78 -15.27 -6.82 -2.16
CA GLN A 78 -14.70 -7.09 -3.46
C GLN A 78 -14.92 -5.91 -4.40
N GLY A 79 -13.85 -5.39 -4.97
CA GLY A 79 -13.92 -4.33 -5.98
C GLY A 79 -12.72 -3.40 -5.96
N ASP A 80 -12.78 -2.43 -6.84
CA ASP A 80 -11.77 -1.38 -6.97
C ASP A 80 -12.00 -0.30 -5.91
N ILE A 81 -10.94 0.11 -5.22
CA ILE A 81 -11.02 1.17 -4.22
C ILE A 81 -11.62 2.48 -4.77
N ARG A 82 -11.45 2.74 -6.05
CA ARG A 82 -12.02 3.92 -6.72
C ARG A 82 -13.55 3.90 -6.73
N GLU A 83 -14.16 2.71 -6.79
CA GLU A 83 -15.61 2.52 -6.98
C GLU A 83 -16.34 2.11 -5.69
N ILE A 84 -15.66 1.40 -4.77
CA ILE A 84 -16.28 0.90 -3.54
C ILE A 84 -16.78 2.06 -2.67
N ASP A 85 -18.04 1.98 -2.24
CA ASP A 85 -18.61 2.91 -1.28
C ASP A 85 -18.13 2.58 0.13
N LEU A 86 -17.46 3.57 0.76
CA LEU A 86 -16.94 3.54 2.12
C LEU A 86 -17.27 4.87 2.81
N GLU A 87 -17.58 4.81 4.09
CA GLU A 87 -17.93 5.98 4.88
C GLU A 87 -16.72 6.89 5.12
N GLU A 88 -16.87 8.21 4.86
CA GLU A 88 -15.84 9.20 5.15
C GLU A 88 -15.55 9.30 6.65
N ASN A 89 -14.32 9.65 7.02
CA ASN A 89 -13.85 9.79 8.39
C ASN A 89 -14.13 8.56 9.28
N SER A 90 -14.02 7.35 8.72
CA SER A 90 -14.30 6.10 9.44
C SER A 90 -13.06 5.30 9.82
N PHE A 91 -11.91 5.56 9.22
CA PHE A 91 -10.69 4.80 9.47
C PHE A 91 -9.62 5.61 10.21
N ASP A 92 -8.98 4.97 11.17
CA ASP A 92 -7.83 5.53 11.90
C ASP A 92 -6.53 5.28 11.11
N ILE A 93 -6.45 4.14 10.46
CA ILE A 93 -5.28 3.72 9.66
C ILE A 93 -5.76 3.22 8.31
N ILE A 94 -5.09 3.63 7.25
CA ILE A 94 -5.22 3.03 5.91
C ILE A 94 -3.86 2.47 5.50
N LEU A 95 -3.85 1.21 5.09
CA LEU A 95 -2.69 0.51 4.54
C LEU A 95 -2.90 0.28 3.05
N ALA A 96 -1.85 0.52 2.26
CA ALA A 96 -1.83 0.23 0.83
C ALA A 96 -0.49 -0.43 0.48
N GLY A 97 -0.51 -1.75 0.34
CA GLY A 97 0.69 -2.54 0.08
C GLY A 97 0.67 -3.17 -1.30
N ALA A 98 1.60 -2.78 -2.17
CA ALA A 98 1.75 -3.29 -3.53
C ALA A 98 0.45 -3.23 -4.36
N VAL A 99 -0.20 -2.06 -4.37
CA VAL A 99 -1.51 -1.90 -5.03
C VAL A 99 -1.66 -0.61 -5.82
N LEU A 100 -1.08 0.51 -5.37
CA LEU A 100 -1.34 1.81 -6.01
C LEU A 100 -0.63 1.94 -7.37
N HIS A 101 0.43 1.18 -7.61
CA HIS A 101 1.09 1.12 -8.91
C HIS A 101 0.19 0.62 -10.06
N HIS A 102 -0.98 0.05 -9.76
CA HIS A 102 -1.98 -0.30 -10.76
C HIS A 102 -2.86 0.87 -11.22
N LEU A 103 -2.78 2.03 -10.57
CA LEU A 103 -3.45 3.26 -11.02
C LEU A 103 -2.81 3.74 -12.34
N ARG A 104 -3.65 4.10 -13.33
CA ARG A 104 -3.15 4.28 -14.71
C ARG A 104 -2.73 5.71 -15.02
N ASP A 105 -3.59 6.67 -14.84
CA ASP A 105 -3.36 8.06 -15.22
C ASP A 105 -3.41 9.00 -14.00
N ASP A 106 -3.09 10.27 -14.22
CA ASP A 106 -3.03 11.25 -13.14
C ASP A 106 -4.40 11.48 -12.48
N GLN A 107 -5.49 11.29 -13.22
CA GLN A 107 -6.84 11.39 -12.68
C GLN A 107 -7.14 10.23 -11.73
N ASP A 108 -6.75 9.02 -12.07
CA ASP A 108 -6.85 7.84 -11.19
C ASP A 108 -6.10 8.08 -9.87
N TRP A 109 -4.85 8.57 -9.97
CA TRP A 109 -4.03 8.88 -8.81
C TRP A 109 -4.66 9.96 -7.93
N GLU A 110 -5.09 11.10 -8.50
CA GLU A 110 -5.67 12.19 -7.74
C GLU A 110 -7.01 11.78 -7.09
N THR A 111 -7.87 11.10 -7.82
CA THR A 111 -9.16 10.62 -7.32
C THR A 111 -8.96 9.63 -6.16
N THR A 112 -8.04 8.68 -6.31
CA THR A 112 -7.75 7.68 -5.28
C THR A 112 -7.20 8.33 -4.02
N PHE A 113 -6.17 9.17 -4.13
CA PHE A 113 -5.58 9.83 -2.97
C PHE A 113 -6.56 10.77 -2.25
N THR A 114 -7.40 11.49 -3.02
CA THR A 114 -8.48 12.29 -2.46
C THR A 114 -9.47 11.44 -1.67
N LYS A 115 -9.86 10.28 -2.22
CA LYS A 115 -10.74 9.35 -1.53
C LYS A 115 -10.13 8.80 -0.26
N LEU A 116 -8.89 8.30 -0.32
CA LEU A 116 -8.19 7.78 0.86
C LEU A 116 -8.06 8.84 1.97
N PHE A 117 -7.77 10.09 1.59
CA PHE A 117 -7.75 11.21 2.54
C PHE A 117 -9.11 11.44 3.22
N LYS A 118 -10.20 11.40 2.45
CA LYS A 118 -11.56 11.59 2.99
C LYS A 118 -11.97 10.45 3.93
N LEU A 119 -11.57 9.22 3.62
CA LEU A 119 -11.88 8.04 4.43
C LEU A 119 -11.20 8.05 5.81
N LEU A 120 -10.05 8.71 5.94
CA LEU A 120 -9.35 8.86 7.22
C LEU A 120 -10.08 9.79 8.16
N LYS A 121 -10.09 9.44 9.44
CA LYS A 121 -10.42 10.36 10.53
C LYS A 121 -9.35 11.46 10.66
N PRO A 122 -9.69 12.64 11.21
CA PRO A 122 -8.68 13.64 11.59
C PRO A 122 -7.60 13.00 12.50
N GLY A 123 -6.33 13.22 12.18
CA GLY A 123 -5.19 12.61 12.88
C GLY A 123 -4.90 11.16 12.50
N GLY A 124 -5.69 10.55 11.63
CA GLY A 124 -5.43 9.23 11.05
C GLY A 124 -4.28 9.25 10.03
N CYS A 125 -3.77 8.08 9.67
CA CYS A 125 -2.64 7.97 8.74
C CYS A 125 -2.90 7.02 7.58
N LEU A 126 -2.36 7.39 6.41
CA LEU A 126 -2.20 6.52 5.25
C LEU A 126 -0.75 6.07 5.17
N MET A 127 -0.51 4.75 5.12
CA MET A 127 0.81 4.16 4.96
C MET A 127 0.87 3.30 3.70
N ILE A 128 1.87 3.54 2.89
CA ILE A 128 2.06 2.94 1.57
C ILE A 128 3.39 2.18 1.55
N SER A 129 3.38 0.98 0.98
CA SER A 129 4.59 0.24 0.62
C SER A 129 4.43 -0.27 -0.80
N ASP A 130 5.15 0.34 -1.75
CA ASP A 130 4.81 0.11 -3.15
C ASP A 130 6.00 0.19 -4.11
N LEU A 131 5.74 -0.24 -5.35
CA LEU A 131 6.61 -0.05 -6.50
C LEU A 131 6.62 1.43 -6.89
N ILE A 132 7.80 1.99 -7.12
CA ILE A 132 7.99 3.40 -7.46
C ILE A 132 8.96 3.58 -8.62
N THR A 133 8.85 4.71 -9.32
CA THR A 133 9.83 5.18 -10.30
C THR A 133 10.79 6.20 -9.70
N GLN A 134 11.76 6.63 -10.48
CA GLN A 134 12.61 7.77 -10.20
C GLN A 134 12.18 8.95 -11.09
N ASP A 135 12.40 10.19 -10.62
CA ASP A 135 12.07 11.40 -11.41
C ASP A 135 13.04 11.64 -12.57
N THR A 136 14.27 11.15 -12.46
CA THR A 136 15.31 11.28 -13.50
C THR A 136 15.36 10.00 -14.32
N ASP A 137 15.22 10.11 -15.65
CA ASP A 137 15.18 8.97 -16.56
C ASP A 137 16.41 8.06 -16.41
N LEU A 138 17.62 8.63 -16.36
CA LEU A 138 18.85 7.87 -16.19
C LEU A 138 18.87 7.06 -14.87
N LEU A 139 18.36 7.63 -13.77
CA LEU A 139 18.28 6.92 -12.49
C LEU A 139 17.14 5.90 -12.51
N ASN A 140 16.06 6.18 -13.22
CA ASN A 140 14.98 5.25 -13.41
C ASN A 140 15.45 4.00 -14.18
N GLU A 141 16.11 4.18 -15.31
CA GLU A 141 16.74 3.10 -16.09
C GLU A 141 17.72 2.28 -15.23
N TYR A 142 18.60 2.96 -14.49
CA TYR A 142 19.55 2.29 -13.59
C TYR A 142 18.86 1.45 -12.52
N THR A 143 17.83 1.98 -11.88
CA THR A 143 17.10 1.22 -10.83
C THR A 143 16.35 0.03 -11.40
N TRP A 144 15.77 0.13 -12.59
CA TRP A 144 15.14 -1.00 -13.29
C TRP A 144 16.15 -2.05 -13.72
N GLN A 145 17.32 -1.64 -14.20
CA GLN A 145 18.40 -2.58 -14.49
C GLN A 145 18.80 -3.36 -13.23
N ARG A 146 19.05 -2.66 -12.13
CA ARG A 146 19.41 -3.30 -10.84
C ARG A 146 18.32 -4.24 -10.33
N TYR A 147 17.05 -3.87 -10.48
CA TYR A 147 15.95 -4.75 -10.14
C TYR A 147 15.91 -5.98 -11.04
N GLY A 148 16.16 -5.82 -12.33
CA GLY A 148 16.28 -6.95 -13.25
C GLY A 148 17.40 -7.91 -12.86
N GLU A 149 18.57 -7.42 -12.46
CA GLU A 149 19.68 -8.24 -11.95
C GLU A 149 19.28 -9.00 -10.67
N TYR A 150 18.57 -8.34 -9.76
CA TYR A 150 18.03 -8.98 -8.55
C TYR A 150 17.06 -10.10 -8.88
N LEU A 151 16.11 -9.89 -9.79
CA LEU A 151 15.17 -10.92 -10.24
C LEU A 151 15.87 -12.11 -10.90
N GLU A 152 16.89 -11.84 -11.72
CA GLU A 152 17.69 -12.88 -12.37
C GLU A 152 18.46 -13.72 -11.33
N GLY A 153 18.97 -13.09 -10.28
CA GLY A 153 19.60 -13.78 -9.16
C GLY A 153 18.66 -14.71 -8.38
N ILE A 154 17.36 -14.40 -8.35
CA ILE A 154 16.34 -15.22 -7.65
C ILE A 154 15.89 -16.41 -8.50
N GLY A 155 15.57 -16.17 -9.78
CA GLY A 155 14.85 -17.14 -10.60
C GLY A 155 15.36 -17.30 -12.03
N GLY A 156 16.51 -16.69 -12.36
CA GLY A 156 17.12 -16.71 -13.68
C GLY A 156 16.48 -15.76 -14.68
N ALA A 157 17.05 -15.71 -15.89
CA ALA A 157 16.68 -14.76 -16.94
C ALA A 157 15.19 -14.85 -17.35
N ALA A 158 14.63 -16.05 -17.40
CA ALA A 158 13.21 -16.24 -17.74
C ALA A 158 12.26 -15.64 -16.68
N TYR A 159 12.60 -15.76 -15.39
CA TYR A 159 11.85 -15.16 -14.31
C TYR A 159 11.92 -13.64 -14.34
N ARG A 160 13.15 -13.09 -14.54
CA ARG A 160 13.36 -11.65 -14.77
C ARG A 160 12.44 -11.14 -15.86
N GLN A 161 12.51 -11.76 -17.06
CA GLN A 161 11.72 -11.30 -18.22
C GLN A 161 10.22 -11.34 -17.91
N LYS A 162 9.73 -12.45 -17.37
CA LYS A 162 8.31 -12.59 -17.00
C LYS A 162 7.83 -11.47 -16.05
N VAL A 163 8.63 -11.11 -15.04
CA VAL A 163 8.24 -10.08 -14.08
C VAL A 163 8.27 -8.70 -14.70
N LEU A 164 9.29 -8.38 -15.50
CA LEU A 164 9.39 -7.08 -16.16
C LEU A 164 8.29 -6.88 -17.20
N ASP A 165 7.96 -7.89 -18.00
CA ASP A 165 6.86 -7.86 -18.97
C ASP A 165 5.50 -7.65 -18.28
N TYR A 166 5.31 -8.27 -17.11
CA TYR A 166 4.10 -8.08 -16.31
C TYR A 166 3.98 -6.62 -15.83
N ILE A 167 5.07 -6.08 -15.28
CA ILE A 167 5.09 -4.69 -14.79
C ILE A 167 4.83 -3.70 -15.93
N GLU A 168 5.50 -3.87 -17.07
CA GLU A 168 5.31 -3.00 -18.24
C GLU A 168 3.85 -3.00 -18.72
N LYS A 169 3.19 -4.15 -18.68
CA LYS A 169 1.82 -4.31 -19.14
C LYS A 169 0.78 -3.81 -18.13
N GLU A 170 0.96 -4.15 -16.85
CA GLU A 170 -0.10 -4.02 -15.84
C GLU A 170 0.10 -2.83 -14.89
N ASP A 171 1.32 -2.28 -14.79
CA ASP A 171 1.65 -1.30 -13.77
C ASP A 171 1.95 0.08 -14.39
N SER A 172 1.66 1.13 -13.64
CA SER A 172 1.96 2.52 -13.98
C SER A 172 2.46 3.27 -12.74
N PRO A 173 3.54 2.81 -12.11
CA PRO A 173 4.04 3.40 -10.88
C PRO A 173 4.44 4.86 -11.09
N ARG A 174 4.29 5.67 -10.05
CA ARG A 174 4.76 7.04 -9.98
C ARG A 174 5.96 7.16 -9.06
N SER A 175 6.74 8.22 -9.24
CA SER A 175 7.86 8.48 -8.33
C SER A 175 7.37 8.74 -6.90
N MET A 176 8.24 8.52 -5.94
CA MET A 176 7.93 8.82 -4.55
C MET A 176 7.64 10.32 -4.35
N ASN A 177 8.40 11.20 -5.01
CA ASN A 177 8.17 12.64 -4.92
C ASN A 177 6.79 13.03 -5.44
N TYR A 178 6.37 12.49 -6.61
CA TYR A 178 5.03 12.69 -7.14
C TYR A 178 3.95 12.31 -6.11
N GLN A 179 4.09 11.14 -5.49
CA GLN A 179 3.11 10.64 -4.53
C GLN A 179 3.08 11.47 -3.24
N LEU A 180 4.23 11.90 -2.72
CA LEU A 180 4.30 12.77 -1.55
C LEU A 180 3.72 14.16 -1.83
N ASP A 181 3.96 14.72 -3.00
CA ASP A 181 3.40 16.01 -3.39
C ASP A 181 1.89 15.91 -3.61
N LEU A 182 1.42 14.81 -4.18
CA LEU A 182 -0.01 14.53 -4.30
C LEU A 182 -0.68 14.39 -2.92
N MET A 183 -0.05 13.70 -1.97
CA MET A 183 -0.54 13.64 -0.58
C MET A 183 -0.71 15.04 0.01
N LYS A 184 0.29 15.90 -0.12
CA LYS A 184 0.20 17.31 0.35
C LYS A 184 -0.92 18.07 -0.37
N LYS A 185 -1.03 17.90 -1.69
CA LYS A 185 -2.06 18.53 -2.52
C LYS A 185 -3.48 18.19 -2.05
N VAL A 186 -3.74 16.92 -1.71
CA VAL A 186 -5.06 16.47 -1.26
C VAL A 186 -5.35 16.77 0.22
N GLY A 187 -4.36 17.24 1.00
CA GLY A 187 -4.57 17.77 2.33
C GLY A 187 -3.83 17.10 3.48
N PHE A 188 -2.99 16.09 3.24
CA PHE A 188 -2.18 15.50 4.31
C PHE A 188 -1.27 16.55 4.94
N SER A 189 -1.35 16.70 6.26
CA SER A 189 -0.64 17.75 7.02
C SER A 189 0.86 17.47 7.15
N LYS A 190 1.25 16.21 7.17
CA LYS A 190 2.63 15.74 7.24
C LYS A 190 2.79 14.50 6.37
N VAL A 191 3.93 14.42 5.68
CA VAL A 191 4.29 13.27 4.85
C VAL A 191 5.74 12.88 5.17
N GLU A 192 5.99 11.57 5.28
CA GLU A 192 7.28 11.03 5.69
C GLU A 192 7.70 9.85 4.83
N ILE A 193 8.98 9.76 4.54
CA ILE A 193 9.60 8.59 3.93
C ILE A 193 10.15 7.72 5.03
N LEU A 194 9.75 6.45 5.05
CA LEU A 194 10.22 5.48 6.05
C LEU A 194 11.33 4.60 5.49
N HIS A 195 11.24 4.24 4.20
CA HIS A 195 12.24 3.42 3.53
C HIS A 195 12.20 3.65 2.02
N LYS A 196 13.36 3.54 1.37
CA LYS A 196 13.48 3.50 -0.09
C LYS A 196 14.65 2.61 -0.48
N ASN A 197 14.40 1.64 -1.34
CA ASN A 197 15.43 0.82 -1.96
C ASN A 197 15.09 0.58 -3.44
N MET A 198 15.91 1.14 -4.33
CA MET A 198 15.70 1.10 -5.80
C MET A 198 14.29 1.54 -6.21
N CYS A 199 13.52 0.62 -6.78
CA CYS A 199 12.14 0.84 -7.24
C CYS A 199 11.07 0.46 -6.20
N PHE A 200 11.42 0.34 -4.92
CA PHE A 200 10.48 0.10 -3.84
C PHE A 200 10.59 1.17 -2.76
N GLY A 201 9.44 1.59 -2.24
CA GLY A 201 9.38 2.61 -1.20
C GLY A 201 8.32 2.31 -0.15
N ALA A 202 8.59 2.74 1.09
CA ALA A 202 7.63 2.80 2.19
C ALA A 202 7.55 4.24 2.70
N PHE A 203 6.36 4.80 2.69
CA PHE A 203 6.11 6.20 3.04
C PHE A 203 4.65 6.38 3.44
N GLY A 204 4.30 7.56 3.92
CA GLY A 204 2.93 7.83 4.29
C GLY A 204 2.70 9.25 4.75
N GLY A 205 1.50 9.52 5.26
CA GLY A 205 1.13 10.83 5.75
C GLY A 205 -0.01 10.82 6.75
N ILE A 206 -0.16 11.93 7.44
CA ILE A 206 -1.13 12.18 8.51
C ILE A 206 -2.16 13.20 8.03
N LYS A 207 -3.45 12.88 8.19
CA LYS A 207 -4.57 13.80 7.92
C LYS A 207 -4.68 14.91 8.95
#